data_315b2c66eec790a38c0bc96496878844
#
_entry.id   315b2c66eec790a38c0bc96496878844
#
_cell.length_a   1.000
_cell.length_b   1.000
_cell.length_c   1.000
_cell.angle_alpha   90.00
_cell.angle_beta   90.00
_cell.angle_gamma   90.00
#
_symmetry.space_group_name_H-M   'P 1'
#
loop_
_entity.id
_entity.type
_entity.pdbx_description
1 polymer ?
#
loop_
_entity_poly.entity_id
_entity_poly.type
_entity_poly.pdbx_seq_one_letter_code
_entity_poly.pdbx_strand_id
1 'polypeptide(L)'
;MNYRKPKRYFEKSGVVDPKASHYVSMENVTNMDNQDIKTMVDLGRYFSIFAPRQSGKTTFFEAFCHELEKDTAYVAILLSFQDYKNLNSQRFYQLIQKDIYRQLVSRLAHVDCPRLDAVRASLDSHNISNHTCFRELFEELNQMVKFKKIVIFIDEFDG
;
A
#
# COMPACT_ATOMS: atom_id res chain seq x y z
N MET A 1 44.83 -0.15 14.78
CA MET A 1 44.03 -0.76 13.71
C MET A 1 42.83 0.12 13.38
N ASN A 2 42.78 0.75 12.21
CA ASN A 2 41.63 1.53 11.80
C ASN A 2 40.55 0.58 11.24
N TYR A 3 39.56 0.25 12.06
CA TYR A 3 38.39 -0.46 11.58
C TYR A 3 37.61 0.45 10.62
N ARG A 4 37.60 0.13 9.35
CA ARG A 4 36.67 0.75 8.40
C ARG A 4 35.24 0.35 8.82
N LYS A 5 34.40 1.34 9.14
CA LYS A 5 32.98 1.09 9.35
C LYS A 5 32.41 0.37 8.13
N PRO A 6 31.61 -0.70 8.29
CA PRO A 6 30.96 -1.35 7.16
C PRO A 6 30.15 -0.31 6.38
N LYS A 7 30.16 -0.40 5.06
CA LYS A 7 29.39 0.50 4.18
C LYS A 7 27.88 0.32 4.34
N ARG A 8 27.46 -0.84 4.84
CA ARG A 8 26.06 -1.20 5.14
C ARG A 8 25.99 -1.89 6.50
N TYR A 9 24.86 -1.76 7.17
CA TYR A 9 24.61 -2.35 8.50
C TYR A 9 23.27 -3.10 8.51
N PHE A 10 23.06 -3.92 9.54
CA PHE A 10 21.80 -4.60 9.78
C PHE A 10 20.91 -3.73 10.67
N GLU A 11 19.73 -3.39 10.18
CA GLU A 11 18.70 -2.77 11.01
C GLU A 11 18.17 -3.79 12.01
N LYS A 12 17.93 -3.31 13.24
CA LYS A 12 17.39 -4.14 14.33
C LYS A 12 15.90 -4.00 14.50
N SER A 13 15.32 -2.92 13.97
CA SER A 13 13.89 -2.61 14.06
C SER A 13 13.50 -1.54 13.05
N GLY A 14 12.23 -1.49 12.68
CA GLY A 14 11.70 -0.51 11.74
C GLY A 14 11.94 -0.84 10.27
N VAL A 15 11.65 0.14 9.43
CA VAL A 15 11.82 0.03 7.97
C VAL A 15 13.30 0.13 7.60
N VAL A 16 13.73 -0.77 6.73
CA VAL A 16 15.12 -0.83 6.29
C VAL A 16 15.36 0.16 5.16
N ASP A 17 16.39 1.02 5.31
CA ASP A 17 16.90 1.82 4.19
C ASP A 17 17.75 0.93 3.26
N PRO A 18 17.29 0.63 2.03
CA PRO A 18 18.03 -0.24 1.11
C PRO A 18 19.42 0.28 0.71
N LYS A 19 19.68 1.58 0.88
CA LYS A 19 20.98 2.22 0.56
C LYS A 19 21.98 2.10 1.70
N ALA A 20 21.48 2.16 2.94
CA ALA A 20 22.32 2.18 4.14
C ALA A 20 22.46 0.81 4.81
N SER A 21 21.49 -0.08 4.60
CA SER A 21 21.39 -1.37 5.28
C SER A 21 21.53 -2.56 4.34
N HIS A 22 21.69 -3.75 4.92
CA HIS A 22 21.59 -5.00 4.16
C HIS A 22 20.11 -5.27 3.86
N TYR A 23 19.75 -5.13 2.62
CA TYR A 23 18.40 -5.35 2.10
C TYR A 23 18.42 -6.41 1.00
N VAL A 24 17.50 -7.34 1.06
CA VAL A 24 17.26 -8.33 0.00
C VAL A 24 15.97 -7.94 -0.69
N SER A 25 16.07 -7.55 -1.96
CA SER A 25 14.89 -7.21 -2.76
C SER A 25 14.00 -8.44 -2.96
N MET A 26 12.69 -8.24 -2.83
CA MET A 26 11.69 -9.28 -3.12
C MET A 26 11.17 -9.19 -4.57
N GLU A 27 11.83 -8.43 -5.43
CA GLU A 27 11.43 -8.26 -6.84
C GLU A 27 11.38 -9.57 -7.62
N ASN A 28 12.17 -10.56 -7.19
CA ASN A 28 12.22 -11.89 -7.81
C ASN A 28 11.25 -12.90 -7.17
N VAL A 29 10.37 -12.45 -6.26
CA VAL A 29 9.36 -13.33 -5.69
C VAL A 29 8.28 -13.58 -6.74
N THR A 30 8.12 -14.85 -7.11
CA THR A 30 7.12 -15.27 -8.07
C THR A 30 6.13 -16.23 -7.41
N ASN A 31 4.92 -16.30 -7.98
CA ASN A 31 3.94 -17.33 -7.62
C ASN A 31 4.28 -18.69 -8.28
N MET A 32 3.43 -19.70 -8.09
CA MET A 32 3.61 -21.03 -8.67
C MET A 32 3.58 -21.03 -10.22
N ASP A 33 2.98 -20.02 -10.83
CA ASP A 33 2.91 -19.82 -12.28
C ASP A 33 4.08 -18.98 -12.82
N ASN A 34 5.09 -18.73 -12.01
CA ASN A 34 6.27 -17.93 -12.33
C ASN A 34 5.96 -16.45 -12.65
N GLN A 35 4.83 -15.93 -12.15
CA GLN A 35 4.44 -14.52 -12.30
C GLN A 35 5.03 -13.71 -11.15
N ASP A 36 5.68 -12.62 -11.46
CA ASP A 36 6.16 -11.66 -10.46
C ASP A 36 5.01 -10.82 -9.88
N ILE A 37 5.29 -10.14 -8.79
CA ILE A 37 4.27 -9.35 -8.05
C ILE A 37 3.69 -8.25 -8.93
N LYS A 38 4.50 -7.58 -9.75
CA LYS A 38 4.01 -6.52 -10.64
C LYS A 38 3.04 -7.08 -11.68
N THR A 39 3.38 -8.20 -12.29
CA THR A 39 2.48 -8.90 -13.22
C THR A 39 1.15 -9.27 -12.57
N MET A 40 1.15 -9.76 -11.33
CA MET A 40 -0.10 -10.05 -10.60
C MET A 40 -0.92 -8.79 -10.35
N VAL A 41 -0.28 -7.67 -9.99
CA VAL A 41 -0.94 -6.36 -9.86
C VAL A 41 -1.52 -5.90 -11.19
N ASP A 42 -0.77 -6.04 -12.29
CA ASP A 42 -1.21 -5.65 -13.64
C ASP A 42 -2.42 -6.44 -14.12
N LEU A 43 -2.49 -7.70 -13.74
CA LEU A 43 -3.63 -8.58 -14.01
C LEU A 43 -4.82 -8.34 -13.06
N GLY A 44 -4.71 -7.43 -12.08
CA GLY A 44 -5.75 -7.16 -11.10
C GLY A 44 -6.03 -8.33 -10.17
N ARG A 45 -5.03 -9.15 -9.87
CA ARG A 45 -5.19 -10.33 -9.02
C ARG A 45 -5.10 -9.97 -7.54
N TYR A 46 -5.87 -10.68 -6.72
CA TYR A 46 -5.72 -10.70 -5.27
C TYR A 46 -4.74 -11.79 -4.89
N PHE A 47 -3.76 -11.46 -4.07
CA PHE A 47 -2.78 -12.42 -3.58
C PHE A 47 -2.28 -12.07 -2.19
N SER A 48 -1.70 -13.03 -1.49
CA SER A 48 -1.09 -12.84 -0.18
C SER A 48 0.39 -13.21 -0.21
N ILE A 49 1.19 -12.46 0.52
CA ILE A 49 2.62 -12.74 0.69
C ILE A 49 2.83 -13.26 2.11
N PHE A 50 3.21 -14.51 2.22
CA PHE A 50 3.55 -15.14 3.50
C PHE A 50 5.06 -15.12 3.67
N ALA A 51 5.52 -14.57 4.78
CA ALA A 51 6.93 -14.57 5.14
C ALA A 51 7.07 -14.44 6.66
N PRO A 52 8.16 -14.96 7.26
CA PRO A 52 8.41 -14.84 8.69
C PRO A 52 8.38 -13.41 9.19
N ARG A 53 8.22 -13.22 10.50
CA ARG A 53 8.42 -11.92 11.13
C ARG A 53 9.82 -11.40 10.83
N GLN A 54 9.95 -10.08 10.69
CA GLN A 54 11.22 -9.40 10.39
C GLN A 54 11.89 -9.84 9.07
N SER A 55 11.13 -10.40 8.14
CA SER A 55 11.62 -10.77 6.81
C SER A 55 11.70 -9.60 5.82
N GLY A 56 11.36 -8.38 6.25
CA GLY A 56 11.38 -7.19 5.40
C GLY A 56 10.10 -6.95 4.58
N LYS A 57 8.96 -7.59 4.91
CA LYS A 57 7.67 -7.39 4.20
C LYS A 57 7.28 -5.93 4.12
N THR A 58 7.25 -5.22 5.24
CA THR A 58 6.88 -3.79 5.28
C THR A 58 7.81 -2.94 4.43
N THR A 59 9.13 -3.16 4.55
CA THR A 59 10.13 -2.47 3.71
C THR A 59 9.90 -2.75 2.22
N PHE A 60 9.56 -4.00 1.88
CA PHE A 60 9.24 -4.36 0.50
C PHE A 60 7.98 -3.65 0.01
N PHE A 61 6.89 -3.64 0.79
CA PHE A 61 5.65 -2.96 0.39
C PHE A 61 5.86 -1.46 0.19
N GLU A 62 6.61 -0.79 1.06
CA GLU A 62 6.94 0.62 0.90
C GLU A 62 7.78 0.87 -0.37
N ALA A 63 8.81 0.07 -0.59
CA ALA A 63 9.63 0.18 -1.78
C ALA A 63 8.82 -0.09 -3.07
N PHE A 64 7.94 -1.08 -3.03
CA PHE A 64 7.10 -1.42 -4.17
C PHE A 64 6.01 -0.38 -4.44
N CYS A 65 5.41 0.22 -3.40
CA CYS A 65 4.54 1.38 -3.56
C CYS A 65 5.27 2.53 -4.27
N HIS A 66 6.48 2.87 -3.83
CA HIS A 66 7.29 3.90 -4.47
C HIS A 66 7.63 3.57 -5.93
N GLU A 67 7.87 2.29 -6.24
CA GLU A 67 8.12 1.88 -7.62
C GLU A 67 6.88 2.03 -8.49
N LEU A 68 5.71 1.60 -8.01
CA LEU A 68 4.45 1.79 -8.71
C LEU A 68 4.12 3.26 -8.94
N GLU A 69 4.45 4.15 -7.98
CA GLU A 69 4.19 5.59 -8.07
C GLU A 69 5.01 6.33 -9.14
N LYS A 70 6.10 5.74 -9.61
CA LYS A 70 6.84 6.29 -10.76
C LYS A 70 6.03 6.23 -12.05
N ASP A 71 5.09 5.31 -12.14
CA ASP A 71 4.14 5.19 -13.23
C ASP A 71 2.81 5.83 -12.85
N THR A 72 2.44 6.90 -13.54
CA THR A 72 1.19 7.63 -13.28
C THR A 72 -0.08 6.81 -13.49
N ALA A 73 0.02 5.60 -14.06
CA ALA A 73 -1.09 4.67 -14.22
C ALA A 73 -1.54 4.04 -12.89
N TYR A 74 -0.72 4.10 -11.85
CA TYR A 74 -1.03 3.48 -10.55
C TYR A 74 -1.25 4.51 -9.46
N VAL A 75 -2.08 4.13 -8.49
CA VAL A 75 -2.23 4.80 -7.20
C VAL A 75 -2.13 3.73 -6.12
N ALA A 76 -1.01 3.71 -5.42
CA ALA A 76 -0.76 2.73 -4.37
C ALA A 76 -1.22 3.27 -3.01
N ILE A 77 -1.92 2.45 -2.23
CA ILE A 77 -2.39 2.73 -0.87
C ILE A 77 -1.83 1.64 0.03
N LEU A 78 -1.13 2.02 1.09
CA LEU A 78 -0.60 1.10 2.08
C LEU A 78 -1.37 1.27 3.40
N LEU A 79 -1.99 0.19 3.87
CA LEU A 79 -2.71 0.13 5.14
C LEU A 79 -1.98 -0.81 6.08
N SER A 80 -1.69 -0.37 7.31
CA SER A 80 -1.18 -1.22 8.38
C SER A 80 -2.32 -1.61 9.31
N PHE A 81 -2.68 -2.89 9.34
CA PHE A 81 -3.74 -3.37 10.22
C PHE A 81 -3.29 -3.48 11.68
N GLN A 82 -1.99 -3.32 11.96
CA GLN A 82 -1.50 -3.18 13.32
C GLN A 82 -2.12 -1.97 14.03
N ASP A 83 -2.33 -0.88 13.30
CA ASP A 83 -2.90 0.36 13.83
C ASP A 83 -4.39 0.26 14.15
N TYR A 84 -5.05 -0.79 13.66
CA TYR A 84 -6.50 -1.01 13.82
C TYR A 84 -6.84 -2.12 14.83
N LYS A 85 -5.84 -2.69 15.53
CA LYS A 85 -6.05 -3.74 16.53
C LYS A 85 -6.90 -3.25 17.69
N ASN A 86 -7.76 -4.14 18.18
CA ASN A 86 -8.63 -3.90 19.35
C ASN A 86 -9.65 -2.76 19.16
N LEU A 87 -9.94 -2.35 17.96
CA LEU A 87 -10.98 -1.37 17.67
C LEU A 87 -12.34 -2.05 17.51
N ASN A 88 -13.41 -1.34 17.91
CA ASN A 88 -14.74 -1.74 17.48
C ASN A 88 -14.94 -1.47 15.98
N SER A 89 -15.92 -2.13 15.37
CA SER A 89 -16.17 -2.03 13.91
C SER A 89 -16.35 -0.59 13.43
N GLN A 90 -17.05 0.25 14.20
CA GLN A 90 -17.28 1.65 13.80
C GLN A 90 -15.96 2.43 13.74
N ARG A 91 -15.11 2.30 14.77
CA ARG A 91 -13.83 2.99 14.82
C ARG A 91 -12.86 2.47 13.78
N PHE A 92 -12.87 1.17 13.53
CA PHE A 92 -12.10 0.53 12.47
C PHE A 92 -12.41 1.15 11.09
N TYR A 93 -13.69 1.21 10.70
CA TYR A 93 -14.07 1.78 9.41
C TYR A 93 -13.76 3.27 9.31
N GLN A 94 -13.94 4.04 10.36
CA GLN A 94 -13.60 5.47 10.39
C GLN A 94 -12.10 5.71 10.14
N LEU A 95 -11.23 4.92 10.76
CA LEU A 95 -9.79 5.07 10.59
C LEU A 95 -9.33 4.63 9.19
N ILE A 96 -9.84 3.51 8.70
CA ILE A 96 -9.55 3.05 7.32
C ILE A 96 -9.98 4.14 6.32
N GLN A 97 -11.19 4.69 6.47
CA GLN A 97 -11.66 5.77 5.58
C GLN A 97 -10.71 6.97 5.59
N LYS A 98 -10.28 7.39 6.78
CA LYS A 98 -9.35 8.51 6.93
C LYS A 98 -8.00 8.24 6.26
N ASP A 99 -7.47 7.02 6.41
CA ASP A 99 -6.17 6.66 5.83
C ASP A 99 -6.23 6.53 4.32
N ILE A 100 -7.31 5.95 3.79
CA ILE A 100 -7.57 5.90 2.34
C ILE A 100 -7.70 7.32 1.78
N TYR A 101 -8.53 8.17 2.42
CA TYR A 101 -8.72 9.56 2.01
C TYR A 101 -7.38 10.29 1.89
N ARG A 102 -6.59 10.26 2.98
CA ARG A 102 -5.31 10.95 3.04
C ARG A 102 -4.35 10.51 1.94
N GLN A 103 -4.19 9.19 1.76
CA GLN A 103 -3.26 8.64 0.78
C GLN A 103 -3.75 8.86 -0.64
N LEU A 104 -5.02 8.55 -0.93
CA LEU A 104 -5.59 8.67 -2.27
C LEU A 104 -5.56 10.12 -2.77
N VAL A 105 -6.01 11.06 -1.95
CA VAL A 105 -6.03 12.49 -2.32
C VAL A 105 -4.61 13.03 -2.54
N SER A 106 -3.68 12.69 -1.64
CA SER A 106 -2.28 13.10 -1.79
C SER A 106 -1.68 12.60 -3.10
N ARG A 107 -1.89 11.33 -3.42
CA ARG A 107 -1.32 10.70 -4.62
C ARG A 107 -1.96 11.19 -5.92
N LEU A 108 -3.28 11.35 -5.93
CA LEU A 108 -3.99 11.89 -7.09
C LEU A 108 -3.62 13.35 -7.36
N ALA A 109 -3.32 14.13 -6.33
CA ALA A 109 -2.82 15.49 -6.48
C ALA A 109 -1.43 15.54 -7.16
N HIS A 110 -0.54 14.59 -6.83
CA HIS A 110 0.79 14.52 -7.45
C HIS A 110 0.79 14.14 -8.95
N VAL A 111 -0.27 13.49 -9.40
CA VAL A 111 -0.39 13.02 -10.80
C VAL A 111 -1.39 13.85 -11.61
N ASP A 112 -1.67 15.07 -11.17
CA ASP A 112 -2.58 16.03 -11.82
C ASP A 112 -3.91 15.39 -12.28
N CYS A 113 -4.56 14.68 -11.36
CA CYS A 113 -5.84 14.02 -11.65
C CYS A 113 -6.93 15.06 -11.94
N PRO A 114 -7.50 15.10 -13.14
CA PRO A 114 -8.48 16.13 -13.51
C PRO A 114 -9.81 16.01 -12.73
N ARG A 115 -10.04 14.91 -12.03
CA ARG A 115 -11.22 14.66 -11.20
C ARG A 115 -10.95 14.67 -9.70
N LEU A 116 -9.83 15.26 -9.27
CA LEU A 116 -9.44 15.26 -7.87
C LEU A 116 -10.52 15.83 -6.95
N ASP A 117 -11.17 16.93 -7.36
CA ASP A 117 -12.22 17.54 -6.54
C ASP A 117 -13.48 16.68 -6.47
N ALA A 118 -13.84 15.98 -7.54
CA ALA A 118 -14.93 15.01 -7.53
C ALA A 118 -14.63 13.83 -6.60
N VAL A 119 -13.38 13.33 -6.63
CA VAL A 119 -12.93 12.26 -5.72
C VAL A 119 -12.99 12.73 -4.27
N ARG A 120 -12.54 13.96 -3.96
CA ARG A 120 -12.64 14.52 -2.62
C ARG A 120 -14.09 14.60 -2.16
N ALA A 121 -14.98 15.17 -2.99
CA ALA A 121 -16.40 15.31 -2.66
C ALA A 121 -17.06 13.93 -2.40
N SER A 122 -16.74 12.93 -3.21
CA SER A 122 -17.22 11.56 -3.00
C SER A 122 -16.73 10.98 -1.67
N LEU A 123 -15.43 11.07 -1.39
CA LEU A 123 -14.84 10.59 -0.13
C LEU A 123 -15.41 11.29 1.09
N ASP A 124 -15.68 12.60 1.01
CA ASP A 124 -16.26 13.39 2.09
C ASP A 124 -17.76 13.06 2.33
N SER A 125 -18.48 12.67 1.28
CA SER A 125 -19.90 12.31 1.37
C SER A 125 -20.13 10.87 1.87
N HIS A 126 -19.16 10.00 1.70
CA HIS A 126 -19.26 8.60 2.15
C HIS A 126 -18.95 8.46 3.64
N ASN A 127 -19.78 7.67 4.31
CA ASN A 127 -19.53 7.23 5.68
C ASN A 127 -19.38 5.71 5.67
N ILE A 128 -18.16 5.23 5.72
CA ILE A 128 -17.89 3.79 5.74
C ILE A 128 -18.21 3.27 7.15
N SER A 129 -19.32 2.54 7.26
CA SER A 129 -19.76 1.92 8.51
C SER A 129 -19.71 0.39 8.48
N ASN A 130 -19.60 -0.19 7.30
CA ASN A 130 -19.58 -1.64 7.08
C ASN A 130 -18.90 -1.99 5.74
N HIS A 131 -18.77 -3.28 5.47
CA HIS A 131 -18.12 -3.79 4.26
C HIS A 131 -18.87 -3.42 2.95
N THR A 132 -20.17 -3.23 3.00
CA THR A 132 -20.97 -2.84 1.82
C THR A 132 -20.63 -1.40 1.41
N CYS A 133 -20.67 -0.46 2.37
CA CYS A 133 -20.27 0.93 2.10
C CYS A 133 -18.82 1.02 1.61
N PHE A 134 -17.94 0.16 2.13
CA PHE A 134 -16.56 0.08 1.68
C PHE A 134 -16.46 -0.34 0.21
N ARG A 135 -17.20 -1.37 -0.19
CA ARG A 135 -17.25 -1.82 -1.58
C ARG A 135 -17.80 -0.75 -2.51
N GLU A 136 -18.93 -0.14 -2.15
CA GLU A 136 -19.58 0.92 -2.92
C GLU A 136 -18.65 2.11 -3.17
N LEU A 137 -17.88 2.51 -2.16
CA LEU A 137 -16.87 3.56 -2.31
C LEU A 137 -15.84 3.19 -3.38
N PHE A 138 -15.31 1.97 -3.38
CA PHE A 138 -14.31 1.57 -4.38
C PHE A 138 -14.89 1.40 -5.77
N GLU A 139 -16.14 0.95 -5.90
CA GLU A 139 -16.84 0.91 -7.18
C GLU A 139 -16.97 2.31 -7.78
N GLU A 140 -17.35 3.30 -6.96
CA GLU A 140 -17.45 4.70 -7.38
C GLU A 140 -16.08 5.30 -7.71
N LEU A 141 -15.07 5.11 -6.86
CA LEU A 141 -13.71 5.57 -7.11
C LEU A 141 -13.15 5.01 -8.42
N ASN A 142 -13.35 3.73 -8.69
CA ASN A 142 -12.92 3.11 -9.94
C ASN A 142 -13.59 3.74 -11.17
N GLN A 143 -14.84 4.20 -11.06
CA GLN A 143 -15.50 4.91 -12.15
C GLN A 143 -14.92 6.32 -12.35
N MET A 144 -14.55 6.99 -11.28
CA MET A 144 -13.98 8.34 -11.33
C MET A 144 -12.56 8.36 -11.88
N VAL A 145 -11.74 7.36 -11.51
CA VAL A 145 -10.33 7.26 -11.87
C VAL A 145 -10.05 6.11 -12.83
N LYS A 146 -10.92 5.87 -13.82
CA LYS A 146 -10.86 4.77 -14.80
C LYS A 146 -9.50 4.58 -15.50
N PHE A 147 -8.73 5.67 -15.62
CA PHE A 147 -7.42 5.70 -16.26
C PHE A 147 -6.28 5.34 -15.31
N LYS A 148 -6.60 5.06 -14.04
CA LYS A 148 -5.61 4.68 -13.02
C LYS A 148 -6.02 3.40 -12.33
N LYS A 149 -5.04 2.61 -11.96
CA LYS A 149 -5.22 1.40 -11.17
C LYS A 149 -4.97 1.70 -9.70
N ILE A 150 -6.00 1.58 -8.87
CA ILE A 150 -5.85 1.66 -7.40
C ILE A 150 -5.34 0.31 -6.91
N VAL A 151 -4.19 0.32 -6.23
CA VAL A 151 -3.56 -0.87 -5.65
C VAL A 151 -3.53 -0.70 -4.14
N ILE A 152 -4.11 -1.64 -3.41
CA ILE A 152 -4.16 -1.60 -1.95
C ILE A 152 -3.26 -2.71 -1.40
N PHE A 153 -2.29 -2.30 -0.60
CA PHE A 153 -1.45 -3.19 0.19
C PHE A 153 -1.94 -3.18 1.63
N ILE A 154 -2.12 -4.36 2.20
CA ILE A 154 -2.51 -4.53 3.60
C ILE A 154 -1.39 -5.27 4.30
N ASP A 155 -0.73 -4.59 5.23
CA ASP A 155 0.30 -5.19 6.09
C ASP A 155 -0.28 -5.56 7.46
N GLU A 156 0.33 -6.54 8.13
CA GLU A 156 -0.06 -7.01 9.47
C GLU A 156 -1.54 -7.47 9.57
N PHE A 157 -2.01 -8.19 8.51
CA PHE A 157 -3.39 -8.68 8.45
C PHE A 157 -3.69 -9.80 9.45
N ASP A 158 -2.68 -10.47 9.96
CA ASP A 158 -2.74 -11.64 10.84
C ASP A 158 -2.75 -11.29 12.35
N GLY A 159 -3.28 -10.13 12.68
CA GLY A 159 -3.34 -9.59 14.03
C GLY A 159 -4.51 -10.07 14.89
#